data_b9c53c9ee449e6305e5c0707d4a1c5e0
#
_entry.id   b9c53c9ee449e6305e5c0707d4a1c5e0
#
_cell.length_a   1.000
_cell.length_b   1.000
_cell.length_c   1.000
_cell.angle_alpha   90.00
_cell.angle_beta   90.00
_cell.angle_gamma   90.00
#
_symmetry.space_group_name_H-M   'P 1'
#
loop_
_entity.id
_entity.type
_entity.pdbx_description
1 polymer ?
#
loop_
_entity_poly.entity_id
_entity_poly.type
_entity_poly.pdbx_seq_one_letter_code
_entity_poly.pdbx_strand_id
1 'polypeptide(L)'
;MSTTAPSRATLADVIELISKAELPEKRKQDLRSAVRTVAKLLDADPASIVADPALLRRKVEEISPHAHGLSNGRWANIRSLLGKALALARPMIPSRNTVPVLAEWEALTQGLAFYRRVSVLPLLRFLSMRSVGPAQVTAADLEAYRDAIHAARLRKSPEKTWDHLTWVWNGCVRDVPSWPSIMIERKPRRRIYVLPWANFPPSLKEDVDRFLDRLSGRDLSDEGPVRPARLSTIKTREYQLRVAASALVQCGHHPQTLRSIADLLSFERYQEILRVLMGRHGGETSPQVGQIAAFLKDVARHWLKVDELELQRFKKIASRLAVGRRGLTTKNRERLRPFDEPETIAAFLGLPQRIRGVLNADKRSPRRKAILAQMAAAIALLQAAPIRLRNLTDLDVVKNLIGRGRRLYLVIPEADTKNREPIDFELPAETAEILSWYVREHRPVLLKQPTDALFPGAGTKAKSSGALATQISKTMLKFTGLKVNVHLFRHAGGKIFLDARPGQYEVMRRVLSHRSITTTTSFYAGAETRAAGQHFAAVIAERRRALERDARSNRSNKPSKGSS
;
A
#
# COMPACT_ATOMS: atom_id res chain seq x y z
N MET A 1 -49.82 9.94 4.13
CA MET A 1 -49.51 8.52 4.19
C MET A 1 -47.99 8.36 4.07
N SER A 2 -47.33 8.13 5.22
CA SER A 2 -45.86 7.98 5.30
C SER A 2 -45.48 6.61 4.75
N THR A 3 -44.84 6.57 3.60
CA THR A 3 -44.20 5.35 3.05
C THR A 3 -42.94 5.05 3.85
N THR A 4 -43.06 4.19 4.86
CA THR A 4 -41.93 3.58 5.55
C THR A 4 -41.11 2.76 4.55
N ALA A 5 -39.88 3.19 4.28
CA ALA A 5 -38.92 2.42 3.50
C ALA A 5 -38.78 1.00 4.13
N PRO A 6 -38.73 -0.09 3.33
CA PRO A 6 -38.63 -1.43 3.87
C PRO A 6 -37.38 -1.55 4.77
N SER A 7 -37.60 -1.93 6.01
CA SER A 7 -36.53 -2.16 7.00
C SER A 7 -35.48 -3.09 6.41
N ARG A 8 -34.23 -2.62 6.29
CA ARG A 8 -33.13 -3.43 5.78
C ARG A 8 -32.83 -4.53 6.80
N ALA A 9 -32.91 -5.79 6.38
CA ALA A 9 -32.57 -6.95 7.21
C ALA A 9 -31.21 -6.77 7.90
N THR A 10 -31.14 -7.11 9.17
CA THR A 10 -29.94 -7.01 10.03
C THR A 10 -29.29 -8.37 10.22
N LEU A 11 -28.11 -8.43 10.84
CA LEU A 11 -27.50 -9.72 11.22
C LEU A 11 -28.32 -10.45 12.29
N ALA A 12 -29.13 -9.77 13.09
CA ALA A 12 -30.07 -10.39 14.02
C ALA A 12 -31.14 -11.16 13.26
N ASP A 13 -31.73 -10.56 12.22
CA ASP A 13 -32.71 -11.22 11.36
C ASP A 13 -32.12 -12.45 10.65
N VAL A 14 -30.85 -12.40 10.25
CA VAL A 14 -30.13 -13.56 9.68
C VAL A 14 -29.99 -14.68 10.71
N ILE A 15 -29.72 -14.38 11.98
CA ILE A 15 -29.64 -15.38 13.06
C ILE A 15 -31.00 -16.05 13.26
N GLU A 16 -32.09 -15.30 13.19
CA GLU A 16 -33.44 -15.82 13.30
C GLU A 16 -33.78 -16.73 12.09
N LEU A 17 -33.47 -16.29 10.88
CA LEU A 17 -33.64 -17.10 9.66
C LEU A 17 -32.86 -18.42 9.72
N ILE A 18 -31.62 -18.40 10.24
CA ILE A 18 -30.85 -19.65 10.43
C ILE A 18 -31.58 -20.61 11.38
N SER A 19 -32.21 -20.09 12.42
CA SER A 19 -32.95 -20.92 13.41
C SER A 19 -34.16 -21.60 12.79
N LYS A 20 -34.85 -20.93 11.86
CA LYS A 20 -36.03 -21.42 11.15
C LYS A 20 -35.70 -22.31 9.93
N ALA A 21 -34.45 -22.30 9.43
CA ALA A 21 -34.05 -23.04 8.23
C ALA A 21 -34.04 -24.56 8.46
N GLU A 22 -34.36 -25.33 7.44
CA GLU A 22 -34.26 -26.81 7.44
C GLU A 22 -32.78 -27.21 7.23
N LEU A 23 -31.98 -27.12 8.30
CA LEU A 23 -30.58 -27.49 8.32
C LEU A 23 -30.29 -28.36 9.56
N PRO A 24 -29.27 -29.25 9.49
CA PRO A 24 -28.79 -29.97 10.66
C PRO A 24 -28.39 -28.99 11.79
N GLU A 25 -28.72 -29.32 13.05
CA GLU A 25 -28.54 -28.40 14.17
C GLU A 25 -27.07 -27.93 14.34
N LYS A 26 -26.12 -28.85 14.20
CA LYS A 26 -24.68 -28.49 14.16
C LYS A 26 -24.37 -27.42 13.10
N ARG A 27 -25.03 -27.50 11.96
CA ARG A 27 -24.85 -26.52 10.89
C ARG A 27 -25.45 -25.15 11.25
N LYS A 28 -26.62 -25.12 11.86
CA LYS A 28 -27.24 -23.90 12.38
C LYS A 28 -26.35 -23.25 13.41
N GLN A 29 -25.77 -24.03 14.33
CA GLN A 29 -24.85 -23.56 15.36
C GLN A 29 -23.59 -22.92 14.74
N ASP A 30 -22.97 -23.56 13.74
CA ASP A 30 -21.79 -23.03 13.03
C ASP A 30 -22.09 -21.69 12.36
N LEU A 31 -23.23 -21.57 11.69
CA LEU A 31 -23.65 -20.34 11.01
C LEU A 31 -23.92 -19.21 12.02
N ARG A 32 -24.70 -19.48 13.07
CA ARG A 32 -24.98 -18.51 14.16
C ARG A 32 -23.70 -18.04 14.84
N SER A 33 -22.78 -18.97 15.15
CA SER A 33 -21.48 -18.67 15.74
C SER A 33 -20.64 -17.75 14.84
N ALA A 34 -20.63 -18.00 13.54
CA ALA A 34 -19.89 -17.15 12.61
C ALA A 34 -20.45 -15.73 12.52
N VAL A 35 -21.79 -15.57 12.48
CA VAL A 35 -22.46 -14.26 12.46
C VAL A 35 -22.13 -13.47 13.74
N ARG A 36 -22.30 -14.10 14.92
CA ARG A 36 -21.99 -13.48 16.22
C ARG A 36 -20.52 -13.13 16.35
N THR A 37 -19.62 -13.98 15.88
CA THR A 37 -18.18 -13.70 15.89
C THR A 37 -17.84 -12.46 15.08
N VAL A 38 -18.45 -12.31 13.89
CA VAL A 38 -18.21 -11.11 13.06
C VAL A 38 -18.78 -9.86 13.72
N ALA A 39 -19.97 -9.90 14.30
CA ALA A 39 -20.54 -8.78 15.03
C ALA A 39 -19.62 -8.36 16.20
N LYS A 40 -19.15 -9.33 17.02
CA LYS A 40 -18.16 -9.07 18.07
C LYS A 40 -16.86 -8.44 17.57
N LEU A 41 -16.33 -8.90 16.44
CA LEU A 41 -15.11 -8.35 15.85
C LEU A 41 -15.30 -6.95 15.25
N LEU A 42 -16.54 -6.56 14.98
CA LEU A 42 -16.92 -5.22 14.54
C LEU A 42 -17.30 -4.31 15.70
N ASP A 43 -17.25 -4.84 16.93
CA ASP A 43 -17.66 -4.15 18.15
C ASP A 43 -19.07 -3.53 18.03
N ALA A 44 -20.03 -4.33 17.56
CA ALA A 44 -21.39 -3.87 17.30
C ALA A 44 -22.43 -4.97 17.55
N ASP A 45 -23.62 -4.56 17.98
CA ASP A 45 -24.76 -5.47 18.14
C ASP A 45 -25.23 -6.00 16.76
N PRO A 46 -25.52 -7.31 16.62
CA PRO A 46 -26.08 -7.87 15.39
C PRO A 46 -27.31 -7.13 14.86
N ALA A 47 -28.16 -6.59 15.72
CA ALA A 47 -29.33 -5.82 15.33
C ALA A 47 -29.00 -4.46 14.71
N SER A 48 -27.80 -3.91 14.99
CA SER A 48 -27.33 -2.64 14.41
C SER A 48 -26.60 -2.82 13.09
N ILE A 49 -26.27 -4.05 12.69
CA ILE A 49 -25.48 -4.32 11.49
C ILE A 49 -26.41 -4.76 10.36
N VAL A 50 -26.48 -3.95 9.31
CA VAL A 50 -27.26 -4.30 8.10
C VAL A 50 -26.66 -5.53 7.43
N ALA A 51 -27.48 -6.54 7.15
CA ALA A 51 -27.10 -7.83 6.53
C ALA A 51 -26.90 -7.72 5.00
N ASP A 52 -26.31 -6.64 4.54
CA ASP A 52 -25.98 -6.44 3.14
C ASP A 52 -24.52 -6.84 2.87
N PRO A 53 -24.26 -7.85 2.00
CA PRO A 53 -22.90 -8.29 1.69
C PRO A 53 -22.01 -7.18 1.13
N ALA A 54 -22.55 -6.19 0.41
CA ALA A 54 -21.79 -5.10 -0.17
C ALA A 54 -21.28 -4.14 0.92
N LEU A 55 -22.14 -3.83 1.90
CA LEU A 55 -21.79 -2.97 3.04
C LEU A 55 -20.84 -3.68 4.02
N LEU A 56 -21.11 -4.95 4.29
CA LEU A 56 -20.28 -5.77 5.20
C LEU A 56 -18.89 -6.05 4.64
N ARG A 57 -18.75 -6.18 3.33
CA ARG A 57 -17.46 -6.50 2.68
C ARG A 57 -16.33 -5.61 3.15
N ARG A 58 -16.53 -4.28 3.11
CA ARG A 58 -15.51 -3.31 3.48
C ARG A 58 -15.11 -3.45 4.95
N LYS A 59 -16.07 -3.58 5.84
CA LYS A 59 -15.85 -3.76 7.28
C LYS A 59 -15.12 -5.07 7.57
N VAL A 60 -15.54 -6.17 6.94
CA VAL A 60 -14.94 -7.51 7.10
C VAL A 60 -13.51 -7.58 6.51
N GLU A 61 -13.21 -6.83 5.44
CA GLU A 61 -11.86 -6.74 4.87
C GLU A 61 -10.89 -5.95 5.77
N GLU A 62 -11.39 -5.05 6.60
CA GLU A 62 -10.59 -4.26 7.55
C GLU A 62 -10.20 -5.05 8.79
N ILE A 63 -10.91 -6.14 9.13
CA ILE A 63 -10.60 -6.98 10.29
C ILE A 63 -9.27 -7.71 10.07
N SER A 64 -8.34 -7.52 11.00
CA SER A 64 -7.10 -8.28 11.08
C SER A 64 -7.27 -9.50 12.00
N PRO A 65 -7.35 -10.73 11.48
CA PRO A 65 -7.64 -11.90 12.30
C PRO A 65 -6.60 -12.17 13.38
N HIS A 66 -5.32 -11.90 13.10
CA HIS A 66 -4.25 -12.15 14.05
C HIS A 66 -4.23 -11.12 15.20
N ALA A 67 -4.74 -9.91 15.01
CA ALA A 67 -4.92 -8.93 16.07
C ALA A 67 -5.96 -9.40 17.11
N HIS A 68 -6.87 -10.27 16.68
CA HIS A 68 -7.92 -10.85 17.54
C HIS A 68 -7.66 -12.33 17.90
N GLY A 69 -6.40 -12.79 17.83
CA GLY A 69 -6.01 -14.16 18.18
C GLY A 69 -6.54 -15.25 17.24
N LEU A 70 -7.06 -14.90 16.05
CA LEU A 70 -7.61 -15.85 15.11
C LEU A 70 -6.59 -16.29 14.07
N SER A 71 -6.48 -17.60 13.82
CA SER A 71 -5.71 -18.11 12.70
C SER A 71 -6.37 -17.75 11.36
N ASN A 72 -5.57 -17.66 10.28
CA ASN A 72 -6.12 -17.39 8.94
C ASN A 72 -7.12 -18.45 8.47
N GLY A 73 -6.91 -19.71 8.83
CA GLY A 73 -7.83 -20.81 8.50
C GLY A 73 -9.17 -20.62 9.18
N ARG A 74 -9.15 -20.32 10.49
CA ARG A 74 -10.38 -20.05 11.25
C ARG A 74 -11.12 -18.82 10.71
N TRP A 75 -10.41 -17.74 10.44
CA TRP A 75 -11.00 -16.54 9.83
C TRP A 75 -11.59 -16.81 8.44
N ALA A 76 -10.90 -17.57 7.60
CA ALA A 76 -11.43 -17.97 6.30
C ALA A 76 -12.71 -18.80 6.42
N ASN A 77 -12.79 -19.67 7.43
CA ASN A 77 -13.99 -20.46 7.71
C ASN A 77 -15.15 -19.57 8.20
N ILE A 78 -14.89 -18.67 9.17
CA ILE A 78 -15.89 -17.72 9.67
C ILE A 78 -16.47 -16.89 8.53
N ARG A 79 -15.63 -16.31 7.65
CA ARG A 79 -16.11 -15.55 6.48
C ARG A 79 -16.91 -16.41 5.48
N SER A 80 -16.53 -17.69 5.33
CA SER A 80 -17.27 -18.62 4.48
C SER A 80 -18.65 -18.93 5.03
N LEU A 81 -18.73 -19.13 6.35
CA LEU A 81 -19.97 -19.38 7.06
C LEU A 81 -20.87 -18.13 7.06
N LEU A 82 -20.32 -16.95 7.33
CA LEU A 82 -21.06 -15.69 7.22
C LEU A 82 -21.65 -15.51 5.81
N GLY A 83 -20.86 -15.76 4.75
CA GLY A 83 -21.35 -15.68 3.38
C GLY A 83 -22.50 -16.66 3.10
N LYS A 84 -22.46 -17.85 3.70
CA LYS A 84 -23.56 -18.84 3.59
C LYS A 84 -24.79 -18.43 4.41
N ALA A 85 -24.58 -17.83 5.58
CA ALA A 85 -25.66 -17.29 6.40
C ALA A 85 -26.41 -16.16 5.68
N LEU A 86 -25.68 -15.21 5.09
CA LEU A 86 -26.27 -14.13 4.30
C LEU A 86 -26.99 -14.63 3.02
N ALA A 87 -26.52 -15.72 2.43
CA ALA A 87 -27.16 -16.35 1.27
C ALA A 87 -28.51 -17.01 1.60
N LEU A 88 -28.78 -17.36 2.86
CA LEU A 88 -30.11 -17.81 3.30
C LEU A 88 -31.13 -16.66 3.23
N ALA A 89 -30.69 -15.45 3.52
CA ALA A 89 -31.57 -14.27 3.44
C ALA A 89 -31.78 -13.78 1.98
N ARG A 90 -30.83 -14.03 1.08
CA ARG A 90 -30.88 -13.63 -0.34
C ARG A 90 -30.08 -14.61 -1.22
N PRO A 91 -30.68 -15.72 -1.69
CA PRO A 91 -30.03 -16.63 -2.62
C PRO A 91 -29.88 -15.97 -3.99
N MET A 92 -28.67 -15.54 -4.36
CA MET A 92 -28.42 -14.85 -5.64
C MET A 92 -27.48 -15.63 -6.58
N ILE A 93 -26.64 -16.52 -6.07
CA ILE A 93 -25.72 -17.33 -6.87
C ILE A 93 -25.76 -18.77 -6.35
N PRO A 94 -26.03 -19.76 -7.21
CA PRO A 94 -26.12 -21.15 -6.78
C PRO A 94 -24.78 -21.67 -6.26
N SER A 95 -24.84 -22.46 -5.19
CA SER A 95 -23.66 -23.11 -4.63
C SER A 95 -23.25 -24.31 -5.51
N ARG A 96 -22.01 -24.79 -5.32
CA ARG A 96 -21.46 -25.92 -6.10
C ARG A 96 -22.34 -27.19 -6.07
N ASN A 97 -23.12 -27.37 -5.02
CA ASN A 97 -23.89 -28.59 -4.75
C ASN A 97 -25.40 -28.41 -4.98
N THR A 98 -25.88 -27.22 -5.36
CA THR A 98 -27.31 -26.92 -5.41
C THR A 98 -27.89 -26.91 -6.81
N VAL A 99 -27.08 -26.66 -7.83
CA VAL A 99 -27.54 -26.64 -9.22
C VAL A 99 -26.51 -27.34 -10.09
N PRO A 100 -26.88 -28.42 -10.78
CA PRO A 100 -26.05 -29.03 -11.81
C PRO A 100 -25.91 -28.08 -12.99
N VAL A 101 -24.82 -28.23 -13.74
CA VAL A 101 -24.64 -27.52 -15.00
C VAL A 101 -25.42 -28.26 -16.08
N LEU A 102 -26.07 -27.55 -16.99
CA LEU A 102 -26.75 -28.17 -18.15
C LEU A 102 -25.76 -29.00 -18.98
N ALA A 103 -26.21 -30.13 -19.52
CA ALA A 103 -25.39 -31.07 -20.29
C ALA A 103 -24.66 -30.39 -21.46
N GLU A 104 -25.32 -29.44 -22.13
CA GLU A 104 -24.74 -28.63 -23.21
C GLU A 104 -23.51 -27.82 -22.76
N TRP A 105 -23.57 -27.23 -21.56
CA TRP A 105 -22.44 -26.52 -20.97
C TRP A 105 -21.33 -27.47 -20.52
N GLU A 106 -21.69 -28.64 -19.99
CA GLU A 106 -20.70 -29.65 -19.61
C GLU A 106 -19.90 -30.11 -20.81
N ALA A 107 -20.56 -30.39 -21.95
CA ALA A 107 -19.90 -30.78 -23.19
C ALA A 107 -18.87 -29.71 -23.65
N LEU A 108 -19.24 -28.42 -23.66
CA LEU A 108 -18.36 -27.33 -24.05
C LEU A 108 -17.18 -27.14 -23.09
N THR A 109 -17.31 -27.57 -21.83
CA THR A 109 -16.24 -27.38 -20.84
C THR A 109 -15.28 -28.54 -20.70
N GLN A 110 -15.56 -29.71 -21.29
CA GLN A 110 -14.73 -30.92 -21.19
C GLN A 110 -13.31 -30.70 -21.74
N GLY A 111 -13.17 -29.97 -22.85
CA GLY A 111 -11.87 -29.65 -23.48
C GLY A 111 -11.14 -28.44 -22.87
N LEU A 112 -11.72 -27.75 -21.87
CA LEU A 112 -11.10 -26.57 -21.29
C LEU A 112 -9.97 -26.91 -20.31
N ALA A 113 -8.87 -26.18 -20.36
CA ALA A 113 -7.85 -26.20 -19.33
C ALA A 113 -8.48 -25.96 -17.94
N PHE A 114 -8.03 -26.69 -16.93
CA PHE A 114 -8.60 -26.71 -15.57
C PHE A 114 -8.89 -25.32 -15.01
N TYR A 115 -7.97 -24.36 -15.17
CA TYR A 115 -8.14 -22.99 -14.66
C TYR A 115 -9.29 -22.24 -15.35
N ARG A 116 -9.49 -22.45 -16.68
CA ARG A 116 -10.61 -21.84 -17.43
C ARG A 116 -11.93 -22.44 -16.96
N ARG A 117 -12.00 -23.76 -16.89
CA ARG A 117 -13.19 -24.49 -16.43
C ARG A 117 -13.63 -24.01 -15.05
N VAL A 118 -12.73 -24.00 -14.06
CA VAL A 118 -13.05 -23.53 -12.70
C VAL A 118 -13.51 -22.09 -12.66
N SER A 119 -12.99 -21.25 -13.55
CA SER A 119 -13.34 -19.82 -13.59
C SER A 119 -14.73 -19.56 -14.16
N VAL A 120 -15.17 -20.30 -15.17
CA VAL A 120 -16.49 -20.11 -15.81
C VAL A 120 -17.62 -20.87 -15.10
N LEU A 121 -17.35 -21.99 -14.44
CA LEU A 121 -18.37 -22.83 -13.79
C LEU A 121 -19.38 -22.06 -12.91
N PRO A 122 -19.02 -21.05 -12.12
CA PRO A 122 -20.01 -20.29 -11.34
C PRO A 122 -21.02 -19.53 -12.21
N LEU A 123 -20.58 -18.98 -13.35
CA LEU A 123 -21.47 -18.35 -14.33
C LEU A 123 -22.35 -19.40 -15.00
N LEU A 124 -21.77 -20.53 -15.43
CA LEU A 124 -22.53 -21.58 -16.10
C LEU A 124 -23.63 -22.16 -15.21
N ARG A 125 -23.38 -22.33 -13.91
CA ARG A 125 -24.43 -22.70 -12.93
C ARG A 125 -25.51 -21.64 -12.78
N PHE A 126 -25.14 -20.39 -12.79
CA PHE A 126 -26.09 -19.29 -12.74
C PHE A 126 -27.00 -19.27 -13.98
N LEU A 127 -26.44 -19.51 -15.16
CA LEU A 127 -27.17 -19.63 -16.41
C LEU A 127 -28.06 -20.90 -16.39
N SER A 128 -27.52 -22.05 -15.96
CA SER A 128 -28.27 -23.32 -15.83
C SER A 128 -29.43 -23.21 -14.86
N MET A 129 -29.30 -22.49 -13.75
CA MET A 129 -30.41 -22.22 -12.82
C MET A 129 -31.57 -21.46 -13.48
N ARG A 130 -31.26 -20.68 -14.52
CA ARG A 130 -32.23 -19.90 -15.31
C ARG A 130 -32.64 -20.66 -16.60
N SER A 131 -32.24 -21.92 -16.74
CA SER A 131 -32.45 -22.73 -17.93
C SER A 131 -31.91 -22.11 -19.24
N VAL A 132 -30.81 -21.33 -19.14
CA VAL A 132 -30.18 -20.69 -20.28
C VAL A 132 -29.03 -21.57 -20.77
N GLY A 133 -29.20 -22.16 -21.94
CA GLY A 133 -28.19 -22.94 -22.67
C GLY A 133 -27.24 -22.06 -23.47
N PRO A 134 -26.16 -22.63 -24.08
CA PRO A 134 -25.16 -21.89 -24.83
C PRO A 134 -25.72 -21.01 -25.95
N ALA A 135 -26.67 -21.53 -26.72
CA ALA A 135 -27.28 -20.82 -27.85
C ALA A 135 -28.22 -19.66 -27.43
N GLN A 136 -28.65 -19.63 -26.18
CA GLN A 136 -29.66 -18.71 -25.65
C GLN A 136 -29.07 -17.56 -24.85
N VAL A 137 -27.76 -17.58 -24.58
CA VAL A 137 -27.10 -16.53 -23.76
C VAL A 137 -27.26 -15.18 -24.39
N THR A 138 -27.63 -14.20 -23.59
CA THR A 138 -27.74 -12.79 -23.98
C THR A 138 -26.76 -11.91 -23.19
N ALA A 139 -26.50 -10.70 -23.67
CA ALA A 139 -25.73 -9.71 -22.91
C ALA A 139 -26.37 -9.41 -21.55
N ALA A 140 -27.72 -9.38 -21.49
CA ALA A 140 -28.46 -9.17 -20.26
C ALA A 140 -28.23 -10.27 -19.21
N ASP A 141 -28.05 -11.52 -19.62
CA ASP A 141 -27.74 -12.63 -18.70
C ASP A 141 -26.35 -12.48 -18.08
N LEU A 142 -25.39 -12.01 -18.86
CA LEU A 142 -24.03 -11.75 -18.38
C LEU A 142 -24.00 -10.56 -17.41
N GLU A 143 -24.77 -9.51 -17.68
CA GLU A 143 -24.94 -8.37 -16.76
C GLU A 143 -25.67 -8.78 -15.48
N ALA A 144 -26.73 -9.56 -15.57
CA ALA A 144 -27.45 -10.09 -14.40
C ALA A 144 -26.51 -10.90 -13.48
N TYR A 145 -25.60 -11.70 -14.07
CA TYR A 145 -24.59 -12.40 -13.27
C TYR A 145 -23.57 -11.44 -12.65
N ARG A 146 -23.16 -10.38 -13.36
CA ARG A 146 -22.31 -9.34 -12.80
C ARG A 146 -22.92 -8.69 -11.57
N ASP A 147 -24.20 -8.33 -11.66
CA ASP A 147 -24.93 -7.72 -10.55
C ASP A 147 -25.07 -8.70 -9.38
N ALA A 148 -25.33 -9.99 -9.66
CA ALA A 148 -25.34 -11.05 -8.65
C ALA A 148 -23.98 -11.19 -7.95
N ILE A 149 -22.85 -11.12 -8.67
CA ILE A 149 -21.50 -11.11 -8.07
C ILE A 149 -21.32 -9.90 -7.14
N HIS A 150 -21.76 -8.72 -7.57
CA HIS A 150 -21.65 -7.50 -6.78
C HIS A 150 -22.48 -7.56 -5.50
N ALA A 151 -23.66 -8.16 -5.56
CA ALA A 151 -24.55 -8.29 -4.42
C ALA A 151 -24.14 -9.39 -3.43
N ALA A 152 -23.63 -10.54 -3.91
CA ALA A 152 -23.51 -11.77 -3.10
C ALA A 152 -22.13 -12.02 -2.46
N ARG A 153 -21.05 -11.39 -2.88
CA ARG A 153 -19.69 -11.83 -2.46
C ARG A 153 -19.01 -10.99 -1.39
N LEU A 154 -18.73 -11.64 -0.24
CA LEU A 154 -17.88 -11.12 0.84
C LEU A 154 -16.37 -11.31 0.62
N ARG A 155 -15.93 -12.20 -0.26
CA ARG A 155 -14.54 -12.73 -0.28
C ARG A 155 -13.54 -12.06 -1.20
N LYS A 156 -13.96 -11.39 -2.26
CA LYS A 156 -13.05 -10.74 -3.25
C LYS A 156 -13.72 -9.51 -3.81
N SER A 157 -12.90 -8.52 -4.20
CA SER A 157 -13.42 -7.44 -5.02
C SER A 157 -14.23 -8.01 -6.18
N PRO A 158 -15.53 -7.70 -6.26
CA PRO A 158 -16.40 -8.17 -7.33
C PRO A 158 -15.83 -7.82 -8.70
N GLU A 159 -15.27 -6.62 -8.84
CA GLU A 159 -14.67 -6.12 -10.06
C GLU A 159 -13.53 -7.02 -10.54
N LYS A 160 -12.65 -7.45 -9.62
CA LYS A 160 -11.54 -8.37 -9.98
C LYS A 160 -12.05 -9.75 -10.39
N THR A 161 -13.14 -10.19 -9.78
CA THR A 161 -13.77 -11.47 -10.15
C THR A 161 -14.40 -11.36 -11.54
N TRP A 162 -15.11 -10.26 -11.79
CA TRP A 162 -15.70 -9.97 -13.09
C TRP A 162 -14.64 -9.80 -14.18
N ASP A 163 -13.60 -8.99 -13.95
CA ASP A 163 -12.49 -8.81 -14.87
C ASP A 163 -11.80 -10.12 -15.26
N HIS A 164 -11.60 -11.02 -14.27
CA HIS A 164 -11.00 -12.32 -14.53
C HIS A 164 -11.94 -13.21 -15.34
N LEU A 165 -13.22 -13.25 -14.98
CA LEU A 165 -14.23 -13.97 -15.75
C LEU A 165 -14.33 -13.44 -17.19
N THR A 166 -14.40 -12.12 -17.38
CA THR A 166 -14.41 -11.49 -18.69
C THR A 166 -13.21 -11.93 -19.53
N TRP A 167 -12.02 -11.96 -18.94
CA TRP A 167 -10.83 -12.43 -19.66
C TRP A 167 -10.94 -13.89 -20.09
N VAL A 168 -11.42 -14.76 -19.17
CA VAL A 168 -11.60 -16.21 -19.48
C VAL A 168 -12.71 -16.41 -20.49
N TRP A 169 -13.88 -15.80 -20.30
CA TRP A 169 -15.03 -15.89 -21.20
C TRP A 169 -14.68 -15.48 -22.63
N ASN A 170 -14.10 -14.29 -22.79
CA ASN A 170 -13.68 -13.81 -24.11
C ASN A 170 -12.55 -14.67 -24.73
N GLY A 171 -11.77 -15.35 -23.91
CA GLY A 171 -10.84 -16.37 -24.36
C GLY A 171 -11.58 -17.61 -24.89
N CYS A 172 -12.64 -18.07 -24.23
CA CYS A 172 -13.46 -19.18 -24.70
C CYS A 172 -14.21 -18.83 -26.01
N VAL A 173 -14.73 -17.60 -26.13
CA VAL A 173 -15.37 -17.12 -27.38
C VAL A 173 -14.42 -17.23 -28.58
N ARG A 174 -13.13 -16.98 -28.41
CA ARG A 174 -12.14 -17.06 -29.51
C ARG A 174 -11.67 -18.48 -29.77
N ASP A 175 -11.52 -19.28 -28.72
CA ASP A 175 -10.73 -20.51 -28.76
C ASP A 175 -11.61 -21.79 -28.77
N VAL A 176 -12.91 -21.69 -28.46
CA VAL A 176 -13.80 -22.85 -28.31
C VAL A 176 -14.92 -22.79 -29.36
N PRO A 177 -14.98 -23.73 -30.29
CA PRO A 177 -16.09 -23.86 -31.23
C PRO A 177 -17.43 -23.98 -30.47
N SER A 178 -18.48 -23.39 -31.02
CA SER A 178 -19.86 -23.42 -30.45
C SER A 178 -19.99 -22.71 -29.08
N TRP A 179 -18.96 -22.00 -28.60
CA TRP A 179 -19.12 -21.10 -27.46
C TRP A 179 -19.96 -19.89 -27.85
N PRO A 180 -20.83 -19.34 -26.97
CA PRO A 180 -21.61 -18.14 -27.30
C PRO A 180 -20.74 -17.03 -27.86
N SER A 181 -21.12 -16.45 -29.01
CA SER A 181 -20.31 -15.43 -29.74
C SER A 181 -20.27 -14.07 -29.04
N ILE A 182 -20.95 -13.91 -27.91
CA ILE A 182 -21.08 -12.65 -27.18
C ILE A 182 -19.79 -12.34 -26.43
N MET A 183 -19.09 -11.31 -26.86
CA MET A 183 -17.93 -10.76 -26.14
C MET A 183 -18.38 -9.83 -25.02
N ILE A 184 -17.83 -10.01 -23.83
CA ILE A 184 -18.03 -9.08 -22.72
C ILE A 184 -17.10 -7.88 -22.91
N GLU A 185 -17.66 -6.67 -22.95
CA GLU A 185 -16.88 -5.46 -23.06
C GLU A 185 -15.93 -5.30 -21.85
N ARG A 186 -14.66 -5.11 -22.10
CA ARG A 186 -13.66 -4.83 -21.07
C ARG A 186 -13.58 -3.34 -20.84
N LYS A 187 -14.07 -2.87 -19.70
CA LYS A 187 -13.77 -1.50 -19.30
C LYS A 187 -12.25 -1.35 -19.17
N PRO A 188 -11.64 -0.36 -19.81
CA PRO A 188 -10.21 -0.12 -19.67
C PRO A 188 -9.88 0.06 -18.19
N ARG A 189 -8.95 -0.74 -17.66
CA ARG A 189 -8.59 -0.76 -16.22
C ARG A 189 -8.07 0.57 -15.71
N ARG A 190 -7.59 1.42 -16.61
CA ARG A 190 -7.14 2.79 -16.31
C ARG A 190 -7.41 3.65 -17.54
N ARG A 191 -7.92 4.85 -17.35
CA ARG A 191 -7.83 5.89 -18.38
C ARG A 191 -6.35 6.09 -18.70
N ILE A 192 -5.97 5.93 -19.97
CA ILE A 192 -4.61 6.22 -20.45
C ILE A 192 -4.48 7.74 -20.47
N TYR A 193 -3.95 8.31 -19.39
CA TYR A 193 -3.74 9.76 -19.30
C TYR A 193 -2.42 10.20 -19.97
N VAL A 194 -1.51 9.27 -20.22
CA VAL A 194 -0.18 9.54 -20.75
C VAL A 194 0.03 8.65 -21.97
N LEU A 195 0.06 9.26 -23.12
CA LEU A 195 0.25 8.58 -24.40
C LEU A 195 1.69 8.06 -24.54
N PRO A 196 1.92 6.93 -25.20
CA PRO A 196 3.26 6.50 -25.61
C PRO A 196 3.93 7.52 -26.55
N TRP A 197 5.25 7.57 -26.56
CA TRP A 197 6.00 8.44 -27.48
C TRP A 197 5.69 8.16 -28.95
N ALA A 198 5.37 6.93 -29.32
CA ALA A 198 4.98 6.56 -30.67
C ALA A 198 3.74 7.30 -31.21
N ASN A 199 2.97 7.96 -30.36
CA ASN A 199 1.84 8.80 -30.79
C ASN A 199 2.27 10.22 -31.21
N PHE A 200 3.51 10.61 -30.95
CA PHE A 200 4.06 11.93 -31.23
C PHE A 200 5.10 11.85 -32.37
N PRO A 201 5.41 12.96 -33.00
CA PRO A 201 6.48 13.00 -34.01
C PRO A 201 7.82 12.55 -33.44
N PRO A 202 8.67 11.84 -34.21
CA PRO A 202 10.03 11.48 -33.81
C PRO A 202 10.86 12.70 -33.36
N SER A 203 10.71 13.85 -34.04
CA SER A 203 11.42 15.09 -33.74
C SER A 203 11.19 15.60 -32.32
N LEU A 204 9.99 15.44 -31.75
CA LEU A 204 9.73 15.76 -30.36
C LEU A 204 10.56 14.87 -29.42
N LYS A 205 10.60 13.56 -29.71
CA LYS A 205 11.37 12.63 -28.88
C LYS A 205 12.86 12.92 -28.94
N GLU A 206 13.37 13.24 -30.10
CA GLU A 206 14.78 13.64 -30.31
C GLU A 206 15.13 14.91 -29.55
N ASP A 207 14.25 15.94 -29.56
CA ASP A 207 14.45 17.16 -28.80
C ASP A 207 14.42 16.92 -27.29
N VAL A 208 13.50 16.07 -26.83
CA VAL A 208 13.46 15.61 -25.44
C VAL A 208 14.74 14.86 -25.06
N ASP A 209 15.25 13.99 -25.93
CA ASP A 209 16.48 13.24 -25.66
C ASP A 209 17.68 14.15 -25.54
N ARG A 210 17.83 15.14 -26.42
CA ARG A 210 18.87 16.18 -26.33
C ARG A 210 18.81 16.94 -25.00
N PHE A 211 17.61 17.34 -24.58
CA PHE A 211 17.42 17.97 -23.26
C PHE A 211 17.85 17.06 -22.11
N LEU A 212 17.49 15.76 -22.17
CA LEU A 212 17.83 14.80 -21.12
C LEU A 212 19.32 14.46 -21.10
N ASP A 213 19.95 14.39 -22.26
CA ASP A 213 21.41 14.19 -22.38
C ASP A 213 22.19 15.36 -21.78
N ARG A 214 21.74 16.59 -22.01
CA ARG A 214 22.29 17.76 -21.33
C ARG A 214 22.16 17.66 -19.80
N LEU A 215 21.00 17.21 -19.28
CA LEU A 215 20.83 17.00 -17.84
C LEU A 215 21.72 15.87 -17.29
N SER A 216 22.12 14.92 -18.13
CA SER A 216 23.01 13.83 -17.72
C SER A 216 24.46 14.27 -17.51
N GLY A 217 24.81 15.49 -17.92
CA GLY A 217 26.18 16.03 -17.87
C GLY A 217 27.14 15.34 -18.84
N ARG A 218 26.64 14.66 -19.88
CA ARG A 218 27.45 14.09 -20.96
C ARG A 218 27.92 15.14 -21.94
N ASP A 219 27.15 16.21 -22.05
CA ASP A 219 27.53 17.37 -22.83
C ASP A 219 28.43 18.27 -21.97
N LEU A 220 29.65 18.49 -22.43
CA LEU A 220 30.64 19.35 -21.79
C LEU A 220 30.46 20.85 -22.13
N SER A 221 29.33 21.22 -22.76
CA SER A 221 29.00 22.62 -23.00
C SER A 221 28.84 23.37 -21.67
N ASP A 222 29.27 24.64 -21.62
CA ASP A 222 29.15 25.51 -20.44
C ASP A 222 27.72 25.69 -19.91
N GLU A 223 26.75 25.28 -20.67
CA GLU A 223 25.32 25.42 -20.37
C GLU A 223 24.71 24.21 -19.60
N GLY A 224 25.48 23.17 -19.35
CA GLY A 224 25.06 22.00 -18.61
C GLY A 224 24.84 22.26 -17.09
N PRO A 225 24.17 21.36 -16.39
CA PRO A 225 24.04 21.50 -14.94
C PRO A 225 25.38 21.25 -14.25
N VAL A 226 25.70 22.05 -13.23
CA VAL A 226 26.94 21.91 -12.40
C VAL A 226 27.10 20.48 -11.85
N ARG A 227 26.01 19.76 -11.68
CA ARG A 227 26.02 18.35 -11.24
C ARG A 227 25.12 17.50 -12.12
N PRO A 228 25.63 16.41 -12.71
CA PRO A 228 24.84 15.47 -13.51
C PRO A 228 23.61 14.95 -12.77
N ALA A 229 22.49 14.93 -13.46
CA ALA A 229 21.26 14.36 -12.93
C ALA A 229 21.35 12.82 -12.89
N ARG A 230 20.83 12.21 -11.83
CA ARG A 230 20.77 10.75 -11.71
C ARG A 230 19.81 10.17 -12.73
N LEU A 231 20.06 8.94 -13.20
CA LEU A 231 19.18 8.21 -14.13
C LEU A 231 17.71 8.18 -13.71
N SER A 232 17.44 8.08 -12.40
CA SER A 232 16.06 8.14 -11.88
C SER A 232 15.41 9.50 -12.04
N THR A 233 16.19 10.58 -11.96
CA THR A 233 15.73 11.95 -12.21
C THR A 233 15.45 12.13 -13.69
N ILE A 234 16.36 11.69 -14.56
CA ILE A 234 16.20 11.75 -16.02
C ILE A 234 14.90 11.04 -16.44
N LYS A 235 14.68 9.79 -16.00
CA LYS A 235 13.43 9.05 -16.25
C LYS A 235 12.19 9.78 -15.74
N THR A 236 12.29 10.48 -14.61
CA THR A 236 11.17 11.27 -14.08
C THR A 236 10.91 12.49 -14.96
N ARG A 237 11.95 13.19 -15.43
CA ARG A 237 11.84 14.36 -16.31
C ARG A 237 11.26 13.97 -17.69
N GLU A 238 11.75 12.88 -18.26
CA GLU A 238 11.16 12.29 -19.49
C GLU A 238 9.66 12.02 -19.32
N TYR A 239 9.28 11.35 -18.24
CA TYR A 239 7.87 11.08 -17.95
C TYR A 239 7.05 12.36 -17.78
N GLN A 240 7.59 13.40 -17.12
CA GLN A 240 6.91 14.67 -16.91
C GLN A 240 6.68 15.42 -18.24
N LEU A 241 7.65 15.42 -19.17
CA LEU A 241 7.45 15.98 -20.53
C LEU A 241 6.37 15.22 -21.30
N ARG A 242 6.38 13.88 -21.23
CA ARG A 242 5.35 13.07 -21.85
C ARG A 242 3.95 13.31 -21.25
N VAL A 243 3.86 13.56 -19.95
CA VAL A 243 2.62 13.97 -19.27
C VAL A 243 2.14 15.32 -19.82
N ALA A 244 3.04 16.28 -20.00
CA ALA A 244 2.74 17.60 -20.55
C ALA A 244 2.22 17.51 -21.98
N ALA A 245 2.92 16.80 -22.87
CA ALA A 245 2.49 16.55 -24.24
C ALA A 245 1.11 15.88 -24.31
N SER A 246 0.90 14.87 -23.47
CA SER A 246 -0.40 14.17 -23.38
C SER A 246 -1.53 15.03 -22.82
N ALA A 247 -1.23 16.00 -21.97
CA ALA A 247 -2.20 16.96 -21.46
C ALA A 247 -2.68 17.91 -22.57
N LEU A 248 -1.78 18.38 -23.43
CA LEU A 248 -2.13 19.20 -24.60
C LEU A 248 -3.03 18.45 -25.57
N VAL A 249 -2.76 17.17 -25.82
CA VAL A 249 -3.65 16.33 -26.65
C VAL A 249 -5.07 16.25 -26.04
N GLN A 250 -5.18 16.21 -24.71
CA GLN A 250 -6.47 16.23 -24.03
C GLN A 250 -7.16 17.61 -24.11
N CYS A 251 -6.43 18.68 -24.38
CA CYS A 251 -6.97 20.01 -24.71
C CYS A 251 -7.42 20.14 -26.16
N GLY A 252 -7.19 19.13 -27.00
CA GLY A 252 -7.59 19.14 -28.42
C GLY A 252 -6.43 19.42 -29.40
N HIS A 253 -5.19 19.61 -28.92
CA HIS A 253 -4.05 19.73 -29.82
C HIS A 253 -3.75 18.40 -30.52
N HIS A 254 -3.58 18.44 -31.85
CA HIS A 254 -3.23 17.22 -32.59
C HIS A 254 -1.80 16.78 -32.25
N PRO A 255 -1.53 15.50 -31.92
CA PRO A 255 -0.21 15.04 -31.49
C PRO A 255 0.92 15.40 -32.49
N GLN A 256 0.63 15.36 -33.80
CA GLN A 256 1.61 15.62 -34.85
C GLN A 256 2.02 17.10 -34.99
N THR A 257 1.34 18.02 -34.28
CA THR A 257 1.74 19.44 -34.24
C THR A 257 2.79 19.73 -33.18
N LEU A 258 3.01 18.78 -32.26
CA LEU A 258 3.96 18.91 -31.16
C LEU A 258 5.30 18.30 -31.60
N ARG A 259 6.15 19.11 -32.25
CA ARG A 259 7.40 18.66 -32.87
C ARG A 259 8.66 18.90 -32.04
N SER A 260 8.55 19.77 -31.02
CA SER A 260 9.67 20.18 -30.16
C SER A 260 9.19 20.50 -28.74
N ILE A 261 10.10 20.66 -27.80
CA ILE A 261 9.79 21.16 -26.45
C ILE A 261 9.24 22.59 -26.52
N ALA A 262 9.66 23.40 -27.50
CA ALA A 262 9.13 24.74 -27.71
C ALA A 262 7.63 24.68 -28.07
N ASP A 263 7.22 23.70 -28.87
CA ASP A 263 5.79 23.49 -29.15
C ASP A 263 4.99 23.01 -27.92
N LEU A 264 5.64 22.45 -26.92
CA LEU A 264 4.95 22.07 -25.68
C LEU A 264 4.77 23.23 -24.71
N LEU A 265 5.58 24.30 -24.80
CA LEU A 265 5.78 25.18 -23.66
C LEU A 265 5.81 26.67 -24.04
N SER A 266 4.72 27.17 -24.71
CA SER A 266 4.34 28.58 -24.57
C SER A 266 3.67 28.81 -23.22
N PHE A 267 3.57 30.05 -22.76
CA PHE A 267 2.90 30.35 -21.50
C PHE A 267 1.43 29.91 -21.48
N GLU A 268 0.71 30.03 -22.60
CA GLU A 268 -0.67 29.59 -22.76
C GLU A 268 -0.79 28.08 -22.64
N ARG A 269 0.07 27.32 -23.34
CA ARG A 269 0.14 25.87 -23.27
C ARG A 269 0.54 25.38 -21.88
N TYR A 270 1.44 26.06 -21.19
CA TYR A 270 1.75 25.79 -19.81
C TYR A 270 0.51 25.85 -18.92
N GLN A 271 -0.33 26.87 -19.08
CA GLN A 271 -1.58 27.00 -18.33
C GLN A 271 -2.58 25.88 -18.68
N GLU A 272 -2.70 25.52 -19.96
CA GLU A 272 -3.57 24.42 -20.41
C GLU A 272 -3.15 23.08 -19.77
N ILE A 273 -1.86 22.77 -19.82
CA ILE A 273 -1.29 21.57 -19.17
C ILE A 273 -1.70 21.54 -17.69
N LEU A 274 -1.48 22.62 -16.98
CA LEU A 274 -1.77 22.68 -15.54
C LEU A 274 -3.25 22.57 -15.23
N ARG A 275 -4.14 23.18 -16.05
CA ARG A 275 -5.60 23.04 -15.90
C ARG A 275 -6.05 21.59 -16.07
N VAL A 276 -5.54 20.88 -17.09
CA VAL A 276 -5.84 19.46 -17.28
C VAL A 276 -5.37 18.63 -16.09
N LEU A 277 -4.16 18.89 -15.59
CA LEU A 277 -3.62 18.16 -14.44
C LEU A 277 -4.41 18.43 -13.15
N MET A 278 -4.82 19.68 -12.91
CA MET A 278 -5.69 20.02 -11.78
C MET A 278 -7.08 19.41 -11.92
N GLY A 279 -7.65 19.40 -13.13
CA GLY A 279 -8.95 18.76 -13.40
C GLY A 279 -8.99 17.27 -13.03
N ARG A 280 -7.85 16.56 -13.13
CA ARG A 280 -7.73 15.17 -12.66
C ARG A 280 -7.83 15.03 -11.13
N HIS A 281 -7.68 16.13 -10.40
CA HIS A 281 -7.75 16.23 -8.94
C HIS A 281 -8.96 17.07 -8.47
N GLY A 282 -10.02 17.14 -9.27
CA GLY A 282 -11.23 17.88 -8.91
C GLY A 282 -11.06 19.41 -8.93
N GLY A 283 -10.11 19.93 -9.72
CA GLY A 283 -9.78 21.34 -9.79
C GLY A 283 -8.75 21.83 -8.75
N GLU A 284 -8.37 20.94 -7.81
CA GLU A 284 -7.40 21.29 -6.75
C GLU A 284 -5.95 21.04 -7.19
N THR A 285 -5.04 21.75 -6.53
CA THR A 285 -3.60 21.49 -6.70
C THR A 285 -3.18 20.23 -5.98
N SER A 286 -2.10 19.61 -6.44
CA SER A 286 -1.48 18.46 -5.80
C SER A 286 0.04 18.58 -5.84
N PRO A 287 0.79 17.86 -4.97
CA PRO A 287 2.25 17.86 -5.04
C PRO A 287 2.80 17.47 -6.41
N GLN A 288 2.09 16.64 -7.17
CA GLN A 288 2.48 16.28 -8.53
C GLN A 288 2.31 17.44 -9.49
N VAL A 289 1.19 18.17 -9.43
CA VAL A 289 0.96 19.37 -10.24
C VAL A 289 2.01 20.42 -9.96
N GLY A 290 2.27 20.73 -8.69
CA GLY A 290 3.32 21.70 -8.31
C GLY A 290 4.72 21.29 -8.78
N GLN A 291 5.07 20.00 -8.70
CA GLN A 291 6.37 19.50 -9.21
C GLN A 291 6.49 19.62 -10.73
N ILE A 292 5.41 19.35 -11.48
CA ILE A 292 5.39 19.51 -12.94
C ILE A 292 5.47 21.00 -13.30
N ALA A 293 4.72 21.85 -12.63
CA ALA A 293 4.76 23.30 -12.82
C ALA A 293 6.18 23.86 -12.62
N ALA A 294 6.83 23.50 -11.52
CA ALA A 294 8.20 23.92 -11.23
C ALA A 294 9.18 23.38 -12.29
N PHE A 295 9.03 22.14 -12.71
CA PHE A 295 9.90 21.54 -13.73
C PHE A 295 9.74 22.21 -15.10
N LEU A 296 8.51 22.43 -15.56
CA LEU A 296 8.27 23.08 -16.84
C LEU A 296 8.77 24.53 -16.84
N LYS A 297 8.66 25.25 -15.71
CA LYS A 297 9.29 26.56 -15.53
C LYS A 297 10.82 26.48 -15.68
N ASP A 298 11.46 25.43 -15.12
CA ASP A 298 12.91 25.23 -15.26
C ASP A 298 13.29 24.91 -16.72
N VAL A 299 12.45 24.17 -17.46
CA VAL A 299 12.63 23.93 -18.91
C VAL A 299 12.52 25.24 -19.69
N ALA A 300 11.53 26.07 -19.40
CA ALA A 300 11.38 27.39 -20.02
C ALA A 300 12.62 28.26 -19.82
N ARG A 301 13.15 28.27 -18.58
CA ARG A 301 14.35 29.05 -18.22
C ARG A 301 15.61 28.53 -18.88
N HIS A 302 15.90 27.24 -18.77
CA HIS A 302 17.22 26.68 -19.07
C HIS A 302 17.35 26.04 -20.43
N TRP A 303 16.23 25.61 -21.06
CA TRP A 303 16.22 25.01 -22.38
C TRP A 303 15.72 25.97 -23.45
N LEU A 304 14.54 26.55 -23.23
CA LEU A 304 13.95 27.49 -24.19
C LEU A 304 14.54 28.91 -24.07
N LYS A 305 15.14 29.24 -22.93
CA LYS A 305 15.76 30.55 -22.65
C LYS A 305 14.77 31.70 -22.90
N VAL A 306 13.50 31.53 -22.45
CA VAL A 306 12.49 32.58 -22.54
C VAL A 306 12.97 33.85 -21.87
N ASP A 307 12.48 35.00 -22.32
CA ASP A 307 12.82 36.29 -21.72
C ASP A 307 12.42 36.41 -20.25
N GLU A 308 12.97 37.38 -19.52
CA GLU A 308 12.73 37.49 -18.07
C GLU A 308 11.25 37.84 -17.77
N LEU A 309 10.58 38.61 -18.64
CA LEU A 309 9.19 38.99 -18.44
C LEU A 309 8.28 37.75 -18.52
N GLU A 310 8.49 36.94 -19.53
CA GLU A 310 7.75 35.67 -19.69
C GLU A 310 8.10 34.71 -18.54
N LEU A 311 9.37 34.59 -18.16
CA LEU A 311 9.80 33.76 -17.04
C LEU A 311 9.15 34.14 -15.72
N GLN A 312 8.92 35.44 -15.45
CA GLN A 312 8.20 35.88 -14.26
C GLN A 312 6.75 35.39 -14.24
N ARG A 313 6.11 35.30 -15.39
CA ARG A 313 4.76 34.71 -15.50
C ARG A 313 4.76 33.22 -15.11
N PHE A 314 5.74 32.43 -15.58
CA PHE A 314 5.92 31.03 -15.17
C PHE A 314 6.21 30.90 -13.67
N LYS A 315 7.11 31.73 -13.13
CA LYS A 315 7.46 31.73 -11.70
C LYS A 315 6.25 32.00 -10.82
N LYS A 316 5.41 32.97 -11.19
CA LYS A 316 4.19 33.33 -10.46
C LYS A 316 3.22 32.15 -10.33
N ILE A 317 2.97 31.42 -11.44
CA ILE A 317 2.10 30.24 -11.42
C ILE A 317 2.73 29.09 -10.65
N ALA A 318 4.00 28.78 -10.90
CA ALA A 318 4.70 27.71 -10.19
C ALA A 318 4.69 27.91 -8.67
N SER A 319 4.88 29.15 -8.21
CA SER A 319 4.83 29.49 -6.78
C SER A 319 3.44 29.32 -6.17
N ARG A 320 2.38 29.70 -6.89
CA ARG A 320 0.98 29.49 -6.46
C ARG A 320 0.62 28.02 -6.31
N LEU A 321 1.18 27.17 -7.18
CA LEU A 321 0.92 25.72 -7.19
C LEU A 321 1.90 24.95 -6.30
N ALA A 322 2.87 25.61 -5.71
CA ALA A 322 3.84 24.99 -4.81
C ALA A 322 3.14 24.54 -3.52
N VAL A 323 3.01 23.24 -3.37
CA VAL A 323 2.50 22.64 -2.13
C VAL A 323 3.65 22.51 -1.14
N GLY A 324 3.69 23.38 -0.15
CA GLY A 324 4.67 23.33 0.93
C GLY A 324 4.52 22.03 1.72
N ARG A 325 5.48 21.12 1.59
CA ARG A 325 5.57 19.93 2.42
C ARG A 325 6.28 20.26 3.72
N ARG A 326 5.53 20.65 4.74
CA ARG A 326 6.06 20.75 6.10
C ARG A 326 5.53 19.57 6.91
N GLY A 327 6.43 18.71 7.38
CA GLY A 327 6.08 17.62 8.30
C GLY A 327 5.36 16.42 7.69
N LEU A 328 4.74 15.65 8.56
CA LEU A 328 3.98 14.45 8.21
C LEU A 328 2.63 14.81 7.54
N THR A 329 2.30 14.08 6.47
CA THR A 329 0.95 14.17 5.90
C THR A 329 -0.10 13.72 6.91
N THR A 330 -1.32 14.25 6.85
CA THR A 330 -2.46 13.83 7.69
C THR A 330 -2.62 12.31 7.70
N LYS A 331 -2.59 11.68 6.55
CA LYS A 331 -2.64 10.23 6.39
C LYS A 331 -1.52 9.49 7.15
N ASN A 332 -0.30 9.98 7.17
CA ASN A 332 0.80 9.36 7.89
C ASN A 332 0.69 9.63 9.39
N ARG A 333 0.20 10.80 9.78
CA ARG A 333 -0.08 11.15 11.18
C ARG A 333 -1.12 10.21 11.78
N GLU A 334 -2.24 9.99 11.08
CA GLU A 334 -3.27 9.03 11.48
C GLU A 334 -2.74 7.60 11.61
N ARG A 335 -1.86 7.17 10.69
CA ARG A 335 -1.24 5.85 10.74
C ARG A 335 -0.22 5.68 11.87
N LEU A 336 0.36 6.75 12.36
CA LEU A 336 1.29 6.74 13.50
C LEU A 336 0.57 6.86 14.84
N ARG A 337 -0.67 7.37 14.87
CA ARG A 337 -1.43 7.52 16.10
C ARG A 337 -1.55 6.23 16.94
N PRO A 338 -1.74 5.02 16.37
CA PRO A 338 -1.78 3.79 17.15
C PRO A 338 -0.49 3.51 17.93
N PHE A 339 0.66 4.10 17.53
CA PHE A 339 1.93 3.96 18.26
C PHE A 339 2.01 4.82 19.54
N ASP A 340 0.95 5.50 19.93
CA ASP A 340 0.81 6.09 21.26
C ASP A 340 0.54 5.02 22.32
N GLU A 341 0.12 3.80 21.92
CA GLU A 341 -0.24 2.69 22.80
C GLU A 341 0.92 1.70 22.93
N PRO A 342 1.37 1.34 24.16
CA PRO A 342 2.47 0.41 24.40
C PRO A 342 2.25 -0.97 23.75
N GLU A 343 1.01 -1.47 23.73
CA GLU A 343 0.65 -2.76 23.13
C GLU A 343 0.88 -2.75 21.62
N THR A 344 0.63 -1.63 20.97
CA THR A 344 0.92 -1.45 19.55
C THR A 344 2.42 -1.46 19.26
N ILE A 345 3.20 -0.78 20.11
CA ILE A 345 4.66 -0.78 20.03
C ILE A 345 5.19 -2.21 20.23
N ALA A 346 4.73 -2.91 21.24
CA ALA A 346 5.10 -4.29 21.51
C ALA A 346 4.73 -5.23 20.35
N ALA A 347 3.53 -5.09 19.79
CA ALA A 347 3.09 -5.87 18.63
C ALA A 347 3.92 -5.57 17.38
N PHE A 348 4.34 -4.33 17.19
CA PHE A 348 5.21 -3.91 16.10
C PHE A 348 6.63 -4.47 16.27
N LEU A 349 7.27 -4.23 17.40
CA LEU A 349 8.67 -4.63 17.64
C LEU A 349 8.82 -6.16 17.73
N GLY A 350 7.90 -6.87 18.41
CA GLY A 350 7.95 -8.32 18.56
C GLY A 350 7.50 -9.13 17.33
N LEU A 351 7.13 -8.47 16.20
CA LEU A 351 6.61 -9.17 15.03
C LEU A 351 7.59 -10.18 14.41
N PRO A 352 8.88 -9.90 14.22
CA PRO A 352 9.82 -10.87 13.64
C PRO A 352 9.89 -12.17 14.41
N GLN A 353 10.02 -12.11 15.75
CA GLN A 353 10.06 -13.28 16.64
C GLN A 353 8.74 -14.04 16.63
N ARG A 354 7.62 -13.32 16.63
CA ARG A 354 6.28 -13.95 16.52
C ARG A 354 6.11 -14.69 15.21
N ILE A 355 6.62 -14.16 14.10
CA ILE A 355 6.59 -14.86 12.81
C ILE A 355 7.45 -16.13 12.88
N ARG A 356 8.64 -16.07 13.47
CA ARG A 356 9.53 -17.23 13.66
C ARG A 356 8.83 -18.32 14.48
N GLY A 357 8.21 -17.96 15.60
CA GLY A 357 7.44 -18.89 16.44
C GLY A 357 6.28 -19.55 15.69
N VAL A 358 5.52 -18.79 14.91
CA VAL A 358 4.42 -19.34 14.08
C VAL A 358 4.95 -20.32 13.03
N LEU A 359 6.13 -20.09 12.46
CA LEU A 359 6.67 -20.95 11.40
C LEU A 359 7.13 -22.32 11.91
N ASN A 360 7.48 -22.46 13.18
CA ASN A 360 7.88 -23.74 13.76
C ASN A 360 6.74 -24.77 13.76
N ALA A 361 5.49 -24.33 13.96
CA ALA A 361 4.30 -25.17 13.99
C ALA A 361 3.51 -25.19 12.65
N ASP A 362 4.04 -24.60 11.57
CA ASP A 362 3.30 -24.32 10.34
C ASP A 362 3.30 -25.52 9.37
N LYS A 363 2.14 -25.88 8.84
CA LYS A 363 1.93 -26.91 7.81
C LYS A 363 1.99 -26.41 6.37
N ARG A 364 2.34 -25.12 6.14
CA ARG A 364 2.48 -24.55 4.78
C ARG A 364 3.64 -25.16 4.02
N SER A 365 3.58 -25.08 2.67
CA SER A 365 4.69 -25.53 1.81
C SER A 365 5.99 -24.77 2.14
N PRO A 366 7.18 -25.42 1.97
CA PRO A 366 8.48 -24.82 2.27
C PRO A 366 8.66 -23.42 1.68
N ARG A 367 8.23 -23.22 0.42
CA ARG A 367 8.31 -21.92 -0.25
C ARG A 367 7.47 -20.83 0.43
N ARG A 368 6.28 -21.17 0.94
CA ARG A 368 5.42 -20.20 1.66
C ARG A 368 5.99 -19.85 3.03
N LYS A 369 6.60 -20.83 3.71
CA LYS A 369 7.36 -20.59 4.95
C LYS A 369 8.54 -19.66 4.70
N ALA A 370 9.33 -19.93 3.66
CA ALA A 370 10.49 -19.13 3.30
C ALA A 370 10.13 -17.68 2.92
N ILE A 371 9.01 -17.45 2.22
CA ILE A 371 8.52 -16.09 1.95
C ILE A 371 8.14 -15.36 3.26
N LEU A 372 7.55 -16.05 4.22
CA LEU A 372 7.18 -15.40 5.49
C LEU A 372 8.41 -15.15 6.37
N ALA A 373 9.40 -16.05 6.39
CA ALA A 373 10.69 -15.84 7.03
C ALA A 373 11.44 -14.66 6.41
N GLN A 374 11.40 -14.54 5.07
CA GLN A 374 11.92 -13.36 4.36
C GLN A 374 11.28 -12.05 4.85
N MET A 375 9.97 -12.06 5.15
CA MET A 375 9.29 -10.88 5.69
C MET A 375 9.72 -10.59 7.13
N ALA A 376 9.92 -11.62 7.96
CA ALA A 376 10.44 -11.43 9.30
C ALA A 376 11.83 -10.78 9.28
N ALA A 377 12.73 -11.27 8.43
CA ALA A 377 14.07 -10.70 8.24
C ALA A 377 14.02 -9.23 7.74
N ALA A 378 13.19 -8.95 6.75
CA ALA A 378 13.03 -7.58 6.22
C ALA A 378 12.46 -6.61 7.27
N ILE A 379 11.50 -7.05 8.08
CA ILE A 379 10.89 -6.25 9.14
C ILE A 379 11.88 -6.01 10.28
N ALA A 380 12.59 -7.06 10.74
CA ALA A 380 13.62 -6.93 11.78
C ALA A 380 14.70 -5.92 11.37
N LEU A 381 15.15 -6.02 10.12
CA LEU A 381 16.15 -5.09 9.58
C LEU A 381 15.63 -3.65 9.54
N LEU A 382 14.37 -3.43 9.12
CA LEU A 382 13.76 -2.09 9.07
C LEU A 382 13.50 -1.51 10.47
N GLN A 383 13.32 -2.34 11.49
CA GLN A 383 13.18 -1.90 12.88
C GLN A 383 14.54 -1.48 13.46
N ALA A 384 15.60 -2.23 13.19
CA ALA A 384 16.96 -1.92 13.66
C ALA A 384 17.61 -0.79 12.85
N ALA A 385 17.46 -0.83 11.54
CA ALA A 385 18.02 0.14 10.61
C ALA A 385 16.94 0.58 9.61
N PRO A 386 16.22 1.68 9.85
CA PRO A 386 15.10 2.11 9.01
C PRO A 386 15.59 2.71 7.68
N ILE A 387 16.24 1.89 6.86
CA ILE A 387 16.80 2.24 5.56
C ILE A 387 15.70 2.48 4.50
N ARG A 388 16.07 3.11 3.38
CA ARG A 388 15.14 3.34 2.28
C ARG A 388 14.81 2.05 1.55
N LEU A 389 13.59 1.95 0.98
CA LEU A 389 13.13 0.76 0.25
C LEU A 389 14.11 0.31 -0.83
N ARG A 390 14.70 1.22 -1.60
CA ARG A 390 15.70 0.86 -2.62
C ARG A 390 16.92 0.20 -1.98
N ASN A 391 17.49 0.81 -0.94
CA ASN A 391 18.61 0.21 -0.22
C ASN A 391 18.25 -1.19 0.31
N LEU A 392 17.07 -1.34 0.94
CA LEU A 392 16.59 -2.65 1.41
C LEU A 392 16.51 -3.69 0.28
N THR A 393 16.01 -3.29 -0.89
CA THR A 393 15.84 -4.18 -2.05
C THR A 393 17.18 -4.62 -2.63
N ASP A 394 18.14 -3.71 -2.68
CA ASP A 394 19.44 -3.89 -3.32
C ASP A 394 20.48 -4.54 -2.39
N LEU A 395 20.09 -4.92 -1.13
CA LEU A 395 21.00 -5.57 -0.20
C LEU A 395 21.50 -6.91 -0.71
N ASP A 396 22.78 -7.10 -0.52
CA ASP A 396 23.56 -8.29 -0.84
C ASP A 396 24.09 -8.95 0.44
N VAL A 397 24.00 -10.28 0.54
CA VAL A 397 24.41 -11.01 1.75
C VAL A 397 25.91 -10.98 1.99
N VAL A 398 26.71 -10.83 0.93
CA VAL A 398 28.18 -10.82 0.99
C VAL A 398 28.69 -9.39 1.21
N LYS A 399 28.16 -8.44 0.47
CA LYS A 399 28.64 -7.05 0.46
C LYS A 399 28.11 -6.19 1.60
N ASN A 400 26.88 -6.44 2.04
CA ASN A 400 26.20 -5.54 2.96
C ASN A 400 26.02 -6.10 4.38
N LEU A 401 26.14 -7.43 4.58
CA LEU A 401 26.05 -8.07 5.89
C LEU A 401 27.45 -8.56 6.31
N ILE A 402 28.17 -7.73 7.06
CA ILE A 402 29.56 -7.99 7.43
C ILE A 402 29.63 -8.53 8.85
N GLY A 403 30.07 -9.80 8.97
CA GLY A 403 30.33 -10.43 10.26
C GLY A 403 31.71 -10.01 10.81
N ARG A 404 31.77 -9.57 12.08
CA ARG A 404 33.02 -9.30 12.81
C ARG A 404 32.93 -9.97 14.19
N GLY A 405 33.52 -11.14 14.33
CA GLY A 405 33.37 -11.97 15.53
C GLY A 405 31.91 -12.39 15.71
N ARG A 406 31.33 -12.09 16.86
CA ARG A 406 29.91 -12.40 17.17
C ARG A 406 28.92 -11.30 16.71
N ARG A 407 29.40 -10.22 16.11
CA ARG A 407 28.60 -9.06 15.72
C ARG A 407 28.34 -9.07 14.22
N LEU A 408 27.18 -8.60 13.83
CA LEU A 408 26.77 -8.43 12.44
C LEU A 408 26.54 -6.95 12.15
N TYR A 409 27.14 -6.45 11.08
CA TYR A 409 27.04 -5.06 10.66
C TYR A 409 26.29 -4.97 9.33
N LEU A 410 25.45 -3.96 9.22
CA LEU A 410 24.84 -3.54 7.95
C LEU A 410 25.69 -2.40 7.39
N VAL A 411 26.36 -2.64 6.26
CA VAL A 411 27.22 -1.65 5.60
C VAL A 411 26.68 -1.35 4.20
N ILE A 412 26.39 -0.06 3.92
CA ILE A 412 25.99 0.40 2.59
C ILE A 412 26.89 1.58 2.22
N PRO A 413 27.71 1.47 1.15
CA PRO A 413 28.59 2.53 0.72
C PRO A 413 27.83 3.82 0.33
N GLU A 414 28.48 4.98 0.41
CA GLU A 414 27.90 6.27 0.05
C GLU A 414 27.38 6.33 -1.41
N ALA A 415 28.06 5.64 -2.33
CA ALA A 415 27.67 5.56 -3.74
C ALA A 415 26.26 4.95 -3.93
N ASP A 416 25.87 4.02 -3.06
CA ASP A 416 24.60 3.29 -3.14
C ASP A 416 23.48 4.01 -2.37
N THR A 417 23.81 5.06 -1.60
CA THR A 417 22.81 5.83 -0.87
C THR A 417 22.31 7.04 -1.65
N LYS A 418 21.04 7.40 -1.46
CA LYS A 418 20.45 8.58 -2.15
C LYS A 418 21.14 9.88 -1.78
N ASN A 419 21.60 10.01 -0.54
CA ASN A 419 22.15 11.26 -0.01
C ASN A 419 23.68 11.28 0.00
N ARG A 420 24.34 10.24 -0.53
CA ARG A 420 25.79 10.05 -0.42
C ARG A 420 26.31 10.06 1.03
N GLU A 421 25.49 9.60 1.96
CA GLU A 421 25.87 9.34 3.34
C GLU A 421 25.99 7.82 3.51
N PRO A 422 27.12 7.27 3.90
CA PRO A 422 27.26 5.84 4.11
C PRO A 422 26.38 5.38 5.27
N ILE A 423 26.01 4.11 5.28
CA ILE A 423 25.30 3.48 6.39
C ILE A 423 26.21 2.38 6.92
N ASP A 424 26.54 2.48 8.19
CA ASP A 424 27.31 1.47 8.93
C ASP A 424 26.68 1.32 10.31
N PHE A 425 25.89 0.26 10.49
CA PHE A 425 25.18 -0.03 11.74
C PHE A 425 25.56 -1.40 12.25
N GLU A 426 25.95 -1.49 13.52
CA GLU A 426 25.92 -2.75 14.26
C GLU A 426 24.46 -3.14 14.46
N LEU A 427 24.10 -4.35 14.02
CA LEU A 427 22.74 -4.84 14.18
C LEU A 427 22.55 -5.46 15.57
N PRO A 428 21.42 -5.19 16.26
CA PRO A 428 21.08 -5.84 17.51
C PRO A 428 21.14 -7.37 17.38
N ALA A 429 21.55 -8.07 18.42
CA ALA A 429 21.71 -9.52 18.45
C ALA A 429 20.45 -10.26 17.94
N GLU A 430 19.28 -9.83 18.41
CA GLU A 430 18.00 -10.40 17.97
C GLU A 430 17.75 -10.26 16.47
N THR A 431 18.14 -9.11 15.89
CA THR A 431 18.04 -8.88 14.44
C THR A 431 19.02 -9.74 13.67
N ALA A 432 20.25 -9.87 14.17
CA ALA A 432 21.29 -10.72 13.59
C ALA A 432 20.86 -12.20 13.59
N GLU A 433 20.23 -12.68 14.68
CA GLU A 433 19.67 -14.03 14.76
C GLU A 433 18.57 -14.29 13.74
N ILE A 434 17.61 -13.38 13.59
CA ILE A 434 16.53 -13.51 12.59
C ILE A 434 17.08 -13.49 11.17
N LEU A 435 18.07 -12.65 10.88
CA LEU A 435 18.74 -12.61 9.57
C LEU A 435 19.51 -13.90 9.30
N SER A 436 20.31 -14.37 10.26
CA SER A 436 21.09 -15.60 10.15
C SER A 436 20.19 -16.82 9.96
N TRP A 437 19.10 -16.92 10.73
CA TRP A 437 18.08 -17.94 10.56
C TRP A 437 17.45 -17.92 9.16
N TYR A 438 17.03 -16.73 8.68
CA TYR A 438 16.49 -16.60 7.34
C TYR A 438 17.48 -16.98 6.25
N VAL A 439 18.73 -16.50 6.35
CA VAL A 439 19.78 -16.73 5.33
C VAL A 439 20.14 -18.21 5.24
N ARG A 440 20.26 -18.91 6.37
CA ARG A 440 20.67 -20.31 6.40
C ARG A 440 19.55 -21.28 6.04
N GLU A 441 18.36 -21.09 6.59
CA GLU A 441 17.30 -22.11 6.54
C GLU A 441 16.25 -21.82 5.46
N HIS A 442 15.97 -20.57 5.16
CA HIS A 442 14.82 -20.19 4.32
C HIS A 442 15.19 -19.57 2.99
N ARG A 443 16.27 -18.78 2.94
CA ARG A 443 16.70 -18.15 1.70
C ARG A 443 17.03 -19.16 0.61
N PRO A 444 17.72 -20.30 0.85
CA PRO A 444 18.00 -21.31 -0.17
C PRO A 444 16.75 -21.84 -0.86
N VAL A 445 15.64 -22.01 -0.14
CA VAL A 445 14.33 -22.45 -0.69
C VAL A 445 13.74 -21.45 -1.71
N LEU A 446 14.14 -20.20 -1.65
CA LEU A 446 13.68 -19.14 -2.55
C LEU A 446 14.54 -19.00 -3.81
N LEU A 447 15.77 -19.49 -3.78
CA LEU A 447 16.71 -19.41 -4.90
C LEU A 447 16.26 -20.32 -6.04
N LYS A 448 16.08 -19.76 -7.21
CA LYS A 448 15.91 -20.51 -8.47
C LYS A 448 17.22 -20.60 -9.25
N GLN A 449 18.09 -19.63 -9.04
CA GLN A 449 19.41 -19.50 -9.61
C GLN A 449 20.34 -18.86 -8.57
N PRO A 450 21.65 -19.06 -8.62
CA PRO A 450 22.61 -18.42 -7.72
C PRO A 450 22.48 -16.89 -7.77
N THR A 451 22.42 -16.27 -6.61
CA THR A 451 22.42 -14.80 -6.45
C THR A 451 22.80 -14.44 -5.01
N ASP A 452 23.53 -13.35 -4.84
CA ASP A 452 23.89 -12.81 -3.53
C ASP A 452 22.82 -11.85 -2.96
N ALA A 453 21.75 -11.55 -3.72
CA ALA A 453 20.67 -10.72 -3.22
C ALA A 453 20.10 -11.26 -1.90
N LEU A 454 20.04 -10.44 -0.85
CA LEU A 454 19.47 -10.82 0.44
C LEU A 454 17.99 -11.22 0.30
N PHE A 455 17.25 -10.52 -0.55
CA PHE A 455 15.85 -10.79 -0.85
C PHE A 455 15.68 -11.22 -2.31
N PRO A 456 15.91 -12.52 -2.63
CA PRO A 456 15.90 -13.01 -4.00
C PRO A 456 14.51 -12.89 -4.65
N GLY A 457 14.50 -12.57 -5.95
CA GLY A 457 13.34 -12.53 -6.81
C GLY A 457 13.03 -13.86 -7.50
N ALA A 458 12.47 -13.79 -8.72
CA ALA A 458 12.11 -14.97 -9.50
C ALA A 458 13.28 -15.56 -10.34
N GLY A 459 14.39 -14.84 -10.48
CA GLY A 459 15.59 -15.23 -11.23
C GLY A 459 16.85 -14.85 -10.48
N THR A 460 17.90 -14.44 -11.20
CA THR A 460 19.19 -13.98 -10.63
C THR A 460 19.12 -12.63 -9.94
N LYS A 461 18.04 -11.87 -10.11
CA LYS A 461 17.90 -10.52 -9.57
C LYS A 461 17.19 -10.52 -8.21
N ALA A 462 17.45 -9.47 -7.44
CA ALA A 462 16.68 -9.17 -6.24
C ALA A 462 15.17 -9.04 -6.54
N LYS A 463 14.36 -9.25 -5.53
CA LYS A 463 12.90 -9.01 -5.59
C LYS A 463 12.62 -7.55 -5.94
N SER A 464 11.66 -7.28 -6.82
CA SER A 464 11.32 -5.89 -7.15
C SER A 464 10.88 -5.11 -5.90
N SER A 465 11.26 -3.83 -5.83
CA SER A 465 10.90 -2.94 -4.71
C SER A 465 9.40 -2.90 -4.45
N GLY A 466 8.58 -2.90 -5.52
CA GLY A 466 7.12 -2.93 -5.39
C GLY A 466 6.59 -4.23 -4.78
N ALA A 467 7.16 -5.38 -5.16
CA ALA A 467 6.76 -6.67 -4.60
C ALA A 467 7.16 -6.80 -3.12
N LEU A 468 8.41 -6.41 -2.78
CA LEU A 468 8.90 -6.45 -1.40
C LEU A 468 8.08 -5.52 -0.50
N ALA A 469 7.87 -4.27 -0.89
CA ALA A 469 7.08 -3.31 -0.14
C ALA A 469 5.62 -3.77 0.07
N THR A 470 5.01 -4.36 -0.97
CA THR A 470 3.65 -4.88 -0.88
C THR A 470 3.57 -6.06 0.09
N GLN A 471 4.54 -6.97 0.06
CA GLN A 471 4.58 -8.13 0.95
C GLN A 471 4.82 -7.72 2.41
N ILE A 472 5.74 -6.79 2.67
CA ILE A 472 5.97 -6.22 4.02
C ILE A 472 4.68 -5.59 4.54
N SER A 473 4.04 -4.69 3.77
CA SER A 473 2.81 -4.01 4.21
C SER A 473 1.65 -4.99 4.46
N LYS A 474 1.51 -6.03 3.63
CA LYS A 474 0.50 -7.08 3.85
C LYS A 474 0.81 -7.92 5.09
N THR A 475 2.08 -8.20 5.37
CA THR A 475 2.50 -8.95 6.55
C THR A 475 2.25 -8.13 7.81
N MET A 476 2.61 -6.84 7.81
CA MET A 476 2.30 -5.92 8.89
C MET A 476 0.80 -5.91 9.20
N LEU A 477 -0.03 -5.61 8.19
CA LEU A 477 -1.49 -5.56 8.36
C LEU A 477 -2.05 -6.90 8.88
N LYS A 478 -1.56 -8.02 8.34
CA LYS A 478 -2.06 -9.35 8.69
C LYS A 478 -1.79 -9.73 10.14
N PHE A 479 -0.61 -9.42 10.68
CA PHE A 479 -0.17 -9.88 11.99
C PHE A 479 -0.37 -8.86 13.11
N THR A 480 -0.43 -7.57 12.78
CA THR A 480 -0.56 -6.51 13.78
C THR A 480 -1.81 -5.63 13.62
N GLY A 481 -2.53 -5.72 12.49
CA GLY A 481 -3.60 -4.78 12.16
C GLY A 481 -3.10 -3.42 11.66
N LEU A 482 -1.79 -3.15 11.69
CA LEU A 482 -1.22 -1.85 11.38
C LEU A 482 -1.03 -1.64 9.87
N LYS A 483 -1.50 -0.50 9.37
CA LYS A 483 -1.32 -0.09 7.95
C LYS A 483 0.06 0.56 7.75
N VAL A 484 1.15 -0.17 8.00
CA VAL A 484 2.54 0.30 7.90
C VAL A 484 3.15 -0.12 6.56
N ASN A 485 3.70 0.84 5.82
CA ASN A 485 4.53 0.59 4.64
C ASN A 485 6.02 0.83 4.98
N VAL A 486 6.92 0.42 4.09
CA VAL A 486 8.38 0.52 4.33
C VAL A 486 8.82 1.93 4.71
N HIS A 487 8.26 2.96 4.07
CA HIS A 487 8.62 4.35 4.42
C HIS A 487 8.13 4.75 5.82
N LEU A 488 6.99 4.19 6.25
CA LEU A 488 6.43 4.50 7.56
C LEU A 488 7.25 3.89 8.72
N PHE A 489 8.07 2.83 8.48
CA PHE A 489 9.01 2.33 9.49
C PHE A 489 9.98 3.42 9.98
N ARG A 490 10.43 4.29 9.07
CA ARG A 490 11.30 5.42 9.42
C ARG A 490 10.59 6.41 10.35
N HIS A 491 9.32 6.66 10.11
CA HIS A 491 8.52 7.54 10.95
C HIS A 491 8.10 6.86 12.26
N ALA A 492 7.78 5.57 12.23
CA ALA A 492 7.45 4.82 13.44
C ALA A 492 8.67 4.71 14.36
N GLY A 493 9.85 4.34 13.83
CA GLY A 493 11.10 4.32 14.60
C GLY A 493 11.45 5.69 15.18
N GLY A 494 11.31 6.75 14.37
CA GLY A 494 11.53 8.12 14.84
C GLY A 494 10.58 8.53 15.97
N LYS A 495 9.28 8.21 15.83
CA LYS A 495 8.29 8.48 16.87
C LYS A 495 8.61 7.70 18.16
N ILE A 496 8.79 6.37 18.07
CA ILE A 496 9.08 5.52 19.23
C ILE A 496 10.34 6.02 19.97
N PHE A 497 11.39 6.36 19.23
CA PHE A 497 12.64 6.83 19.82
C PHE A 497 12.48 8.20 20.48
N LEU A 498 11.85 9.15 19.79
CA LEU A 498 11.72 10.53 20.30
C LEU A 498 10.66 10.65 21.40
N ASP A 499 9.65 9.80 21.42
CA ASP A 499 8.72 9.71 22.57
C ASP A 499 9.45 9.23 23.84
N ALA A 500 10.43 8.31 23.69
CA ALA A 500 11.27 7.85 24.80
C ALA A 500 12.43 8.81 25.12
N ARG A 501 12.92 9.58 24.17
CA ARG A 501 14.07 10.48 24.28
C ARG A 501 13.79 11.82 23.59
N PRO A 502 12.94 12.68 24.17
CA PRO A 502 12.59 13.98 23.58
C PRO A 502 13.82 14.85 23.31
N GLY A 503 13.83 15.56 22.18
CA GLY A 503 14.90 16.47 21.82
C GLY A 503 16.12 15.84 21.13
N GLN A 504 16.26 14.50 21.12
CA GLN A 504 17.44 13.84 20.53
C GLN A 504 17.35 13.71 18.98
N TYR A 505 17.06 14.80 18.30
CA TYR A 505 16.93 14.84 16.84
C TYR A 505 18.21 14.52 16.08
N GLU A 506 19.40 14.83 16.66
CA GLU A 506 20.67 14.54 15.99
C GLU A 506 20.92 13.02 15.88
N VAL A 507 20.57 12.26 16.92
CA VAL A 507 20.64 10.79 16.85
C VAL A 507 19.75 10.27 15.72
N MET A 508 18.50 10.77 15.66
CA MET A 508 17.58 10.38 14.60
C MET A 508 18.03 10.84 13.21
N ARG A 509 18.66 12.03 13.10
CA ARG A 509 19.24 12.50 11.85
C ARG A 509 20.26 11.49 11.31
N ARG A 510 21.17 11.02 12.15
CA ARG A 510 22.19 10.02 11.78
C ARG A 510 21.57 8.70 11.40
N VAL A 511 20.68 8.15 12.23
CA VAL A 511 19.98 6.87 11.97
C VAL A 511 19.20 6.93 10.66
N LEU A 512 18.55 8.05 10.36
CA LEU A 512 17.79 8.24 9.13
C LEU A 512 18.66 8.67 7.94
N SER A 513 19.96 8.89 8.13
CA SER A 513 20.87 9.42 7.12
C SER A 513 20.29 10.70 6.46
N HIS A 514 19.82 11.65 7.28
CA HIS A 514 19.38 12.95 6.79
C HIS A 514 20.56 13.93 6.78
N ARG A 515 20.75 14.65 5.67
CA ARG A 515 21.81 15.68 5.57
C ARG A 515 21.62 16.85 6.53
N SER A 516 20.37 17.23 6.78
CA SER A 516 20.04 18.38 7.62
C SER A 516 19.15 17.97 8.78
N ILE A 517 19.45 18.50 9.96
CA ILE A 517 18.61 18.37 11.15
C ILE A 517 17.22 18.97 10.92
N THR A 518 17.11 20.04 10.12
CA THR A 518 15.85 20.67 9.76
C THR A 518 14.88 19.69 9.09
N THR A 519 15.41 18.75 8.29
CA THR A 519 14.57 17.69 7.72
C THR A 519 13.99 16.80 8.81
N THR A 520 14.80 16.44 9.81
CA THR A 520 14.35 15.58 10.92
C THR A 520 13.34 16.32 11.79
N THR A 521 13.65 17.53 12.22
CA THR A 521 12.77 18.34 13.06
C THR A 521 11.43 18.64 12.38
N SER A 522 11.42 18.96 11.06
CA SER A 522 10.19 19.24 10.34
C SER A 522 9.20 18.05 10.30
N PHE A 523 9.72 16.82 10.39
CA PHE A 523 8.87 15.63 10.42
C PHE A 523 8.39 15.26 11.84
N TYR A 524 9.17 15.54 12.86
CA TYR A 524 8.93 14.99 14.21
C TYR A 524 8.59 16.04 15.27
N ALA A 525 8.93 17.33 15.09
CA ALA A 525 8.66 18.37 16.08
C ALA A 525 7.17 18.50 16.50
N GLY A 526 6.24 18.09 15.64
CA GLY A 526 4.81 18.05 15.98
C GLY A 526 4.33 16.72 16.57
N ALA A 527 5.14 15.66 16.50
CA ALA A 527 4.78 14.33 17.02
C ALA A 527 5.12 14.19 18.52
N GLU A 528 6.10 14.96 19.00
CA GLU A 528 6.60 14.91 20.38
C GLU A 528 5.81 15.81 21.37
N THR A 529 4.90 16.65 20.92
CA THR A 529 4.26 17.66 21.77
C THR A 529 3.65 17.03 23.04
N ARG A 530 3.11 15.82 22.93
CA ARG A 530 2.55 15.09 24.06
C ARG A 530 3.64 14.59 25.02
N ALA A 531 4.68 13.93 24.49
CA ALA A 531 5.81 13.44 25.27
C ALA A 531 6.61 14.58 25.89
N ALA A 532 6.84 15.65 25.15
CA ALA A 532 7.46 16.87 25.66
C ALA A 532 6.64 17.52 26.79
N GLY A 533 5.31 17.61 26.65
CA GLY A 533 4.42 18.10 27.69
C GLY A 533 4.44 17.23 28.95
N GLN A 534 4.46 15.92 28.82
CA GLN A 534 4.58 14.99 29.95
C GLN A 534 5.94 15.10 30.63
N HIS A 535 7.03 15.18 29.86
CA HIS A 535 8.38 15.37 30.41
C HIS A 535 8.50 16.69 31.15
N PHE A 536 8.02 17.79 30.56
CA PHE A 536 7.98 19.09 31.23
C PHE A 536 7.21 19.03 32.58
N ALA A 537 6.01 18.45 32.55
CA ALA A 537 5.20 18.31 33.75
C ALA A 537 5.91 17.46 34.84
N ALA A 538 6.61 16.39 34.45
CA ALA A 538 7.37 15.54 35.36
C ALA A 538 8.54 16.31 36.00
N VAL A 539 9.32 17.08 35.22
CA VAL A 539 10.42 17.90 35.72
C VAL A 539 9.92 18.98 36.71
N ILE A 540 8.82 19.65 36.38
CA ILE A 540 8.20 20.66 37.29
C ILE A 540 7.69 20.01 38.57
N ALA A 541 7.06 18.85 38.50
CA ALA A 541 6.60 18.12 39.68
C ALA A 541 7.77 17.64 40.57
N GLU A 542 8.85 17.19 39.98
CA GLU A 542 10.08 16.81 40.69
C GLU A 542 10.70 18.00 41.43
N ARG A 543 10.83 19.13 40.71
CA ARG A 543 11.38 20.36 41.31
C ARG A 543 10.53 20.88 42.47
N ARG A 544 9.20 20.83 42.31
CA ARG A 544 8.26 21.18 43.39
C ARG A 544 8.46 20.32 44.65
N ARG A 545 8.56 19.00 44.47
CA ARG A 545 8.80 18.06 45.57
C ARG A 545 10.16 18.28 46.24
N ALA A 546 11.20 18.64 45.48
CA ALA A 546 12.50 18.98 46.04
C ALA A 546 12.42 20.22 46.95
N LEU A 547 11.81 21.31 46.46
CA LEU A 547 11.62 22.54 47.23
C LEU A 547 10.77 22.35 48.48
N GLU A 548 9.74 21.51 48.42
CA GLU A 548 8.91 21.17 49.58
C GLU A 548 9.71 20.40 50.65
N ARG A 549 10.61 19.49 50.23
CA ARG A 549 11.52 18.78 51.12
C ARG A 549 12.48 19.73 51.84
N ASP A 550 13.10 20.63 51.06
CA ASP A 550 14.02 21.62 51.58
C ASP A 550 13.33 22.58 52.59
N ALA A 551 12.11 23.01 52.25
CA ALA A 551 11.29 23.85 53.16
C ALA A 551 10.89 23.14 54.47
N ARG A 552 10.63 21.83 54.44
CA ARG A 552 10.35 21.02 55.64
C ARG A 552 11.61 20.84 56.48
N SER A 553 12.76 20.55 55.86
CA SER A 553 14.04 20.42 56.56
C SER A 553 14.46 21.72 57.26
N ASN A 554 14.27 22.88 56.61
CA ASN A 554 14.57 24.19 57.21
C ASN A 554 13.62 24.59 58.35
N ARG A 555 12.37 24.04 58.40
CA ARG A 555 11.44 24.26 59.50
C ARG A 555 11.78 23.41 60.71
N SER A 556 12.29 22.19 60.52
CA SER A 556 12.71 21.30 61.61
C SER A 556 14.01 21.74 62.27
N ASN A 557 14.86 22.55 61.59
CA ASN A 557 16.12 23.05 62.12
C ASN A 557 16.05 24.45 62.73
N LYS A 558 14.87 25.05 62.93
CA LYS A 558 14.73 26.27 63.74
C LYS A 558 14.81 25.94 65.23
N PRO A 559 15.82 26.44 65.95
CA PRO A 559 15.87 26.22 67.40
C PRO A 559 14.64 26.86 68.07
N SER A 560 14.00 26.12 68.94
CA SER A 560 12.94 26.65 69.82
C SER A 560 13.50 27.82 70.58
N LYS A 561 13.01 29.03 70.33
CA LYS A 561 13.30 30.18 71.24
C LYS A 561 12.74 29.83 72.56
N GLY A 562 13.64 29.54 73.49
CA GLY A 562 13.29 29.33 74.89
C GLY A 562 12.55 30.55 75.43
N SER A 563 11.40 30.28 76.05
CA SER A 563 10.69 31.20 76.91
C SER A 563 11.52 31.39 78.20
N SER A 564 12.00 32.57 78.38
CA SER A 564 12.39 33.06 79.68
C SER A 564 11.37 34.07 80.13
#